data_a6b0a4227364a119473f77e75755e0c0
#
_entry.id   a6b0a4227364a119473f77e75755e0c0
#
_cell.length_a   1.000
_cell.length_b   1.000
_cell.length_c   1.000
_cell.angle_alpha   90.00
_cell.angle_beta   90.00
_cell.angle_gamma   90.00
#
_symmetry.space_group_name_H-M   'P 1'
#
loop_
_entity.id
_entity.type
_entity.pdbx_description
1 polymer ?
#
loop_
_entity_poly.entity_id
_entity_poly.type
_entity_poly.pdbx_seq_one_letter_code
_entity_poly.pdbx_strand_id
1 'polypeptide(L)'
;MRIERIIASECGAHLDSNVYTGKGTDDTEVLQKILDRADGENVGVHLVMDGAALIKGLKLRSNTTIECLSKDCGFYLADNSDCPVVKNADEIREGVVKQRNIRLIGGTYNQNCAHQIHSVKFDDDHGFFKNWGIPGFAPSSDCVVALRFVGVENLEIKDIVIRDQRTYAALFANWKNITIENTSIELPGRVHGQNQDGFHFFGPGQFLNMRNVRGCTSDDFIALAPDESDGKSAITDVLIDGVTLDDADQAIRMLVQHKGFLDRVLIRNVTGTYRSYGFFINPFFNTGVDENGGYGNITIENVNLRSTAIDYTEPFLFRVGGHMRSLTLRNIEHYHPVDHRYLVDLGLQYYMDDVKKNSPTVIDSLTVDGLHTAENSPLSRDTDYIRVKDCTVKNLTVRNVNIERTEEVGTGGNLLSLIDSATVENLDISSVSAQKLSGFIKCDEGSTAENLTVNAVTIKK
;
A
#
# COMPACT_ATOMS: atom_id res chain seq x y z
N MET A 1 -4.28 -11.14 -35.11
CA MET A 1 -5.14 -10.11 -34.47
C MET A 1 -4.90 -8.77 -35.15
N ARG A 2 -5.96 -8.08 -35.57
CA ARG A 2 -5.93 -6.73 -36.14
C ARG A 2 -6.13 -5.71 -35.01
N ILE A 3 -5.34 -4.65 -34.98
CA ILE A 3 -5.54 -3.53 -34.05
C ILE A 3 -6.15 -2.36 -34.82
N GLU A 4 -7.28 -1.87 -34.35
CA GLU A 4 -7.95 -0.67 -34.86
C GLU A 4 -7.50 0.54 -34.01
N ARG A 5 -6.71 1.42 -34.62
CA ARG A 5 -6.33 2.69 -34.00
C ARG A 5 -7.37 3.75 -34.33
N ILE A 6 -7.98 4.34 -33.30
CA ILE A 6 -9.13 5.23 -33.42
C ILE A 6 -8.85 6.48 -32.62
N ILE A 7 -8.99 7.66 -33.23
CA ILE A 7 -8.89 8.95 -32.56
C ILE A 7 -10.30 9.37 -32.12
N ALA A 8 -10.46 9.66 -30.83
CA ALA A 8 -11.77 9.86 -30.24
C ALA A 8 -12.55 11.03 -30.86
N SER A 9 -11.89 12.18 -31.10
CA SER A 9 -12.52 13.35 -31.73
C SER A 9 -13.00 13.09 -33.17
N GLU A 10 -12.33 12.19 -33.93
CA GLU A 10 -12.69 11.82 -35.28
C GLU A 10 -13.90 10.88 -35.36
N CYS A 11 -14.33 10.32 -34.23
CA CYS A 11 -15.40 9.32 -34.14
C CYS A 11 -16.66 9.82 -33.41
N GLY A 12 -16.78 11.12 -33.25
CA GLY A 12 -17.99 11.78 -32.73
C GLY A 12 -17.98 11.99 -31.20
N ALA A 13 -16.88 11.77 -30.52
CA ALA A 13 -16.70 12.20 -29.14
C ALA A 13 -16.54 13.74 -29.11
N HIS A 14 -17.21 14.39 -28.18
CA HIS A 14 -17.17 15.85 -28.04
C HIS A 14 -15.88 16.33 -27.43
N LEU A 15 -15.37 15.62 -26.42
CA LEU A 15 -14.14 15.90 -25.69
C LEU A 15 -14.05 17.35 -25.16
N ASP A 16 -15.19 17.91 -24.83
CA ASP A 16 -15.37 19.30 -24.37
C ASP A 16 -15.40 19.43 -22.85
N SER A 17 -15.00 18.37 -22.15
CA SER A 17 -14.87 18.33 -20.70
C SER A 17 -13.50 18.87 -20.25
N ASN A 18 -13.27 18.81 -18.93
CA ASN A 18 -12.00 19.12 -18.32
C ASN A 18 -11.71 18.08 -17.24
N VAL A 19 -10.53 17.46 -17.29
CA VAL A 19 -10.15 16.38 -16.36
C VAL A 19 -10.03 16.82 -14.91
N TYR A 20 -9.99 18.11 -14.63
CA TYR A 20 -9.87 18.67 -13.26
C TYR A 20 -11.18 19.21 -12.71
N THR A 21 -12.06 19.75 -13.57
CA THR A 21 -13.28 20.47 -13.16
C THR A 21 -14.55 19.90 -13.74
N GLY A 22 -14.46 18.92 -14.63
CA GLY A 22 -15.62 18.31 -15.28
C GLY A 22 -16.33 19.22 -16.24
N LYS A 23 -17.66 19.09 -16.30
CA LYS A 23 -18.58 19.71 -17.26
C LYS A 23 -18.40 19.12 -18.66
N GLY A 24 -19.18 19.62 -19.61
CA GLY A 24 -19.14 19.16 -20.99
C GLY A 24 -20.24 18.14 -21.31
N THR A 25 -20.15 17.59 -22.50
CA THR A 25 -21.09 16.60 -23.04
C THR A 25 -20.73 15.20 -22.59
N ASP A 26 -21.70 14.37 -22.29
CA ASP A 26 -21.49 12.97 -21.91
C ASP A 26 -21.08 12.14 -23.12
N ASP A 27 -19.83 11.71 -23.15
CA ASP A 27 -19.23 10.92 -24.23
C ASP A 27 -19.25 9.39 -23.95
N THR A 28 -19.91 8.95 -22.89
CA THR A 28 -19.89 7.53 -22.46
C THR A 28 -20.31 6.59 -23.58
N GLU A 29 -21.44 6.84 -24.23
CA GLU A 29 -21.99 5.94 -25.24
C GLU A 29 -21.09 5.84 -26.48
N VAL A 30 -20.57 6.95 -26.94
CA VAL A 30 -19.68 7.02 -28.10
C VAL A 30 -18.37 6.26 -27.82
N LEU A 31 -17.74 6.53 -26.69
CA LEU A 31 -16.49 5.90 -26.31
C LEU A 31 -16.68 4.40 -26.04
N GLN A 32 -17.75 4.01 -25.36
CA GLN A 32 -18.03 2.60 -25.10
C GLN A 32 -18.27 1.82 -26.39
N LYS A 33 -18.98 2.40 -27.35
CA LYS A 33 -19.20 1.80 -28.67
C LYS A 33 -17.90 1.57 -29.45
N ILE A 34 -16.93 2.47 -29.28
CA ILE A 34 -15.59 2.28 -29.85
C ILE A 34 -14.88 1.11 -29.16
N LEU A 35 -14.88 1.10 -27.83
CA LEU A 35 -14.21 0.07 -27.02
C LEU A 35 -14.83 -1.32 -27.24
N ASP A 36 -16.13 -1.40 -27.46
CA ASP A 36 -16.84 -2.66 -27.72
C ASP A 36 -16.51 -3.31 -29.07
N ARG A 37 -15.75 -2.65 -29.94
CA ARG A 37 -15.21 -3.27 -31.16
C ARG A 37 -14.13 -4.31 -30.88
N ALA A 38 -13.49 -4.24 -29.71
CA ALA A 38 -12.57 -5.28 -29.27
C ALA A 38 -13.36 -6.57 -28.98
N ASP A 39 -13.09 -7.63 -29.74
CA ASP A 39 -13.79 -8.92 -29.61
C ASP A 39 -13.03 -9.94 -28.74
N GLY A 40 -11.84 -9.57 -28.27
CA GLY A 40 -11.00 -10.41 -27.42
C GLY A 40 -10.14 -11.42 -28.16
N GLU A 41 -10.39 -11.68 -29.44
CA GLU A 41 -9.69 -12.71 -30.25
C GLU A 41 -9.05 -12.13 -31.53
N ASN A 42 -9.85 -11.55 -32.40
CA ASN A 42 -9.41 -11.16 -33.74
C ASN A 42 -9.17 -9.66 -33.86
N VAL A 43 -9.92 -8.85 -33.12
CA VAL A 43 -9.86 -7.40 -33.14
C VAL A 43 -9.47 -6.86 -31.77
N GLY A 44 -8.43 -6.05 -31.74
CA GLY A 44 -8.07 -5.20 -30.63
C GLY A 44 -8.35 -3.73 -30.96
N VAL A 45 -8.55 -2.91 -29.95
CA VAL A 45 -8.80 -1.47 -30.07
C VAL A 45 -7.68 -0.67 -29.43
N HIS A 46 -7.17 0.31 -30.17
CA HIS A 46 -6.27 1.33 -29.67
C HIS A 46 -6.99 2.68 -29.76
N LEU A 47 -7.68 3.06 -28.67
CA LEU A 47 -8.36 4.34 -28.56
C LEU A 47 -7.37 5.43 -28.16
N VAL A 48 -7.26 6.47 -28.96
CA VAL A 48 -6.45 7.65 -28.69
C VAL A 48 -7.37 8.78 -28.22
N MET A 49 -7.16 9.21 -26.98
CA MET A 49 -7.84 10.34 -26.37
C MET A 49 -7.04 11.61 -26.61
N ASP A 50 -7.54 12.45 -27.50
CA ASP A 50 -6.95 13.74 -27.88
C ASP A 50 -7.61 14.93 -27.17
N GLY A 51 -8.46 14.68 -26.18
CA GLY A 51 -9.10 15.66 -25.32
C GLY A 51 -9.66 15.02 -24.05
N ALA A 52 -10.46 15.78 -23.31
CA ALA A 52 -11.07 15.37 -22.05
C ALA A 52 -12.54 15.01 -22.22
N ALA A 53 -12.95 13.83 -21.77
CA ALA A 53 -14.32 13.34 -21.85
C ALA A 53 -15.01 13.36 -20.49
N LEU A 54 -16.28 13.79 -20.44
CA LEU A 54 -17.20 13.51 -19.36
C LEU A 54 -17.80 12.12 -19.57
N ILE A 55 -17.71 11.24 -18.57
CA ILE A 55 -18.19 9.86 -18.70
C ILE A 55 -18.96 9.37 -17.46
N LYS A 56 -19.71 8.28 -17.62
CA LYS A 56 -20.39 7.52 -16.56
C LYS A 56 -19.78 6.11 -16.40
N GLY A 57 -18.46 6.01 -16.57
CA GLY A 57 -17.70 4.77 -16.49
C GLY A 57 -17.59 4.01 -17.81
N LEU A 58 -16.40 3.44 -18.04
CA LEU A 58 -16.09 2.65 -19.24
C LEU A 58 -15.67 1.23 -18.90
N LYS A 59 -16.01 0.29 -19.78
CA LYS A 59 -15.66 -1.12 -19.67
C LYS A 59 -14.70 -1.52 -20.78
N LEU A 60 -13.61 -2.17 -20.43
CA LEU A 60 -12.58 -2.61 -21.36
C LEU A 60 -12.63 -4.12 -21.58
N ARG A 61 -12.54 -4.53 -22.83
CA ARG A 61 -12.36 -5.93 -23.24
C ARG A 61 -10.88 -6.26 -23.42
N SER A 62 -10.56 -7.52 -23.62
CA SER A 62 -9.20 -7.95 -23.98
C SER A 62 -8.68 -7.22 -25.21
N ASN A 63 -7.35 -7.02 -25.25
CA ASN A 63 -6.65 -6.38 -26.37
C ASN A 63 -7.06 -4.91 -26.60
N THR A 64 -7.34 -4.20 -25.50
CA THR A 64 -7.69 -2.77 -25.54
C THR A 64 -6.55 -1.91 -25.01
N THR A 65 -6.20 -0.89 -25.76
CA THR A 65 -5.31 0.19 -25.31
C THR A 65 -6.07 1.50 -25.30
N ILE A 66 -6.03 2.24 -24.18
CA ILE A 66 -6.38 3.64 -24.11
C ILE A 66 -5.08 4.44 -24.01
N GLU A 67 -4.84 5.34 -24.96
CA GLU A 67 -3.70 6.25 -24.97
C GLU A 67 -4.22 7.69 -24.92
N CYS A 68 -3.89 8.42 -23.86
CA CYS A 68 -4.16 9.85 -23.77
C CYS A 68 -2.93 10.65 -24.17
N LEU A 69 -3.07 11.61 -25.07
CA LEU A 69 -1.94 12.33 -25.66
C LEU A 69 -1.22 13.27 -24.69
N SER A 70 -1.90 13.67 -23.62
CA SER A 70 -1.32 14.50 -22.55
C SER A 70 -2.03 14.24 -21.23
N LYS A 71 -1.50 14.80 -20.13
CA LYS A 71 -2.18 14.76 -18.82
C LYS A 71 -3.51 15.51 -18.77
N ASP A 72 -3.76 16.43 -19.71
CA ASP A 72 -5.00 17.19 -19.80
C ASP A 72 -6.06 16.47 -20.66
N CYS A 73 -5.70 15.36 -21.30
CA CYS A 73 -6.60 14.40 -21.92
C CYS A 73 -7.01 13.33 -20.91
N GLY A 74 -8.13 12.67 -21.13
CA GLY A 74 -8.62 11.57 -20.29
C GLY A 74 -10.05 11.72 -19.86
N PHE A 75 -10.35 11.43 -18.59
CA PHE A 75 -11.72 11.22 -18.15
C PHE A 75 -12.04 11.97 -16.86
N TYR A 76 -13.24 12.53 -16.82
CA TYR A 76 -13.88 13.03 -15.62
C TYR A 76 -15.19 12.27 -15.41
N LEU A 77 -15.38 11.66 -14.25
CA LEU A 77 -16.60 10.93 -13.95
C LEU A 77 -17.74 11.90 -13.67
N ALA A 78 -18.85 11.74 -14.36
CA ALA A 78 -20.03 12.58 -14.19
C ALA A 78 -20.61 12.44 -12.77
N ASP A 79 -21.27 13.50 -12.31
CA ASP A 79 -21.92 13.53 -11.01
C ASP A 79 -22.91 12.36 -10.86
N ASN A 80 -22.98 11.79 -9.66
CA ASN A 80 -23.90 10.72 -9.31
C ASN A 80 -23.78 9.44 -10.17
N SER A 81 -22.61 9.17 -10.72
CA SER A 81 -22.39 7.96 -11.52
C SER A 81 -22.12 6.73 -10.66
N ASP A 82 -21.49 6.92 -9.49
CA ASP A 82 -21.20 5.87 -8.51
C ASP A 82 -20.61 4.59 -9.10
N CYS A 83 -19.59 4.74 -9.92
CA CYS A 83 -18.96 3.63 -10.60
C CYS A 83 -17.46 3.89 -10.80
N PRO A 84 -16.68 2.88 -11.16
CA PRO A 84 -15.32 3.10 -11.62
C PRO A 84 -15.25 3.96 -12.87
N VAL A 85 -14.23 4.82 -12.96
CA VAL A 85 -13.92 5.56 -14.18
C VAL A 85 -13.69 4.58 -15.33
N VAL A 86 -12.86 3.55 -15.04
CA VAL A 86 -12.57 2.45 -15.98
C VAL A 86 -12.50 1.13 -15.25
N LYS A 87 -13.09 0.08 -15.85
CA LYS A 87 -12.98 -1.30 -15.38
C LYS A 87 -12.90 -2.31 -16.53
N ASN A 88 -12.49 -3.55 -16.25
CA ASN A 88 -12.63 -4.60 -17.28
C ASN A 88 -14.09 -5.08 -17.40
N ALA A 89 -14.46 -5.56 -18.59
CA ALA A 89 -15.84 -5.90 -18.92
C ALA A 89 -16.35 -7.13 -18.18
N ASP A 90 -15.56 -8.21 -18.21
CA ASP A 90 -15.92 -9.49 -17.58
C ASP A 90 -15.08 -9.71 -16.34
N GLU A 91 -15.66 -9.45 -15.19
CA GLU A 91 -15.00 -9.62 -13.90
C GLU A 91 -15.10 -11.05 -13.41
N ILE A 92 -13.97 -11.64 -13.03
CA ILE A 92 -13.89 -12.99 -12.43
C ILE A 92 -12.98 -12.94 -11.21
N ARG A 93 -13.56 -13.08 -10.03
CA ARG A 93 -12.80 -13.11 -8.78
C ARG A 93 -12.04 -14.40 -8.55
N GLU A 94 -12.57 -15.53 -9.03
CA GLU A 94 -11.96 -16.84 -8.89
C GLU A 94 -11.93 -17.58 -10.23
N GLY A 95 -10.89 -18.38 -10.46
CA GLY A 95 -10.76 -19.22 -11.63
C GLY A 95 -9.99 -18.60 -12.79
N VAL A 96 -10.25 -19.07 -14.00
CA VAL A 96 -9.48 -18.71 -15.19
C VAL A 96 -9.77 -17.29 -15.64
N VAL A 97 -8.73 -16.48 -15.74
CA VAL A 97 -8.78 -15.11 -16.24
C VAL A 97 -9.34 -15.05 -17.66
N LYS A 98 -10.31 -14.17 -17.88
CA LYS A 98 -10.94 -13.96 -19.19
C LYS A 98 -10.45 -12.74 -19.94
N GLN A 99 -9.99 -11.70 -19.23
CA GLN A 99 -9.56 -10.46 -19.84
C GLN A 99 -8.03 -10.37 -19.85
N ARG A 100 -7.45 -9.99 -21.00
CA ARG A 100 -5.99 -9.93 -21.15
C ARG A 100 -5.55 -8.80 -22.07
N ASN A 101 -4.29 -8.39 -21.94
CA ASN A 101 -3.64 -7.39 -22.80
C ASN A 101 -4.40 -6.05 -22.78
N ILE A 102 -4.63 -5.51 -21.59
CA ILE A 102 -5.25 -4.19 -21.40
C ILE A 102 -4.13 -3.20 -21.06
N ARG A 103 -4.18 -2.02 -21.69
CA ARG A 103 -3.19 -0.96 -21.47
C ARG A 103 -3.86 0.38 -21.28
N LEU A 104 -3.45 1.10 -20.22
CA LEU A 104 -3.79 2.51 -19.98
C LEU A 104 -2.50 3.32 -20.05
N ILE A 105 -2.39 4.24 -20.99
CA ILE A 105 -1.19 5.04 -21.22
C ILE A 105 -1.53 6.52 -21.21
N GLY A 106 -0.91 7.27 -20.33
CA GLY A 106 -1.09 8.73 -20.22
C GLY A 106 -2.47 9.17 -19.71
N GLY A 107 -2.60 10.46 -19.50
CA GLY A 107 -3.85 11.10 -19.14
C GLY A 107 -4.21 11.12 -17.66
N THR A 108 -5.34 11.75 -17.39
CA THR A 108 -5.92 11.88 -16.05
C THR A 108 -7.26 11.13 -15.97
N TYR A 109 -7.40 10.32 -14.93
CA TYR A 109 -8.59 9.54 -14.59
C TYR A 109 -9.16 10.08 -13.28
N ASN A 110 -10.11 11.01 -13.38
CA ASN A 110 -10.69 11.71 -12.24
C ASN A 110 -12.04 11.10 -11.85
N GLN A 111 -12.14 10.59 -10.62
CA GLN A 111 -13.38 9.97 -10.12
C GLN A 111 -14.37 11.00 -9.57
N ASN A 112 -13.98 12.29 -9.39
CA ASN A 112 -14.90 13.32 -8.91
C ASN A 112 -15.57 12.94 -7.57
N CYS A 113 -14.77 12.59 -6.59
CA CYS A 113 -15.20 12.04 -5.31
C CYS A 113 -16.33 12.84 -4.65
N ALA A 114 -16.22 14.16 -4.63
CA ALA A 114 -17.14 15.03 -3.92
C ALA A 114 -18.59 15.04 -4.49
N HIS A 115 -18.76 14.59 -5.74
CA HIS A 115 -20.06 14.63 -6.43
C HIS A 115 -20.62 13.23 -6.73
N GLN A 116 -20.09 12.18 -6.10
CA GLN A 116 -20.71 10.86 -6.17
C GLN A 116 -21.79 10.72 -5.09
N ILE A 117 -22.85 9.97 -5.35
CA ILE A 117 -24.02 9.83 -4.44
C ILE A 117 -23.56 9.25 -3.09
N HIS A 118 -22.68 8.26 -3.13
CA HIS A 118 -22.10 7.66 -1.95
C HIS A 118 -20.84 8.39 -1.47
N SER A 119 -20.58 9.60 -1.97
CA SER A 119 -19.62 10.47 -1.32
C SER A 119 -20.19 10.89 0.02
N VAL A 120 -20.02 10.03 0.99
CA VAL A 120 -20.25 10.43 2.35
C VAL A 120 -19.29 11.57 2.62
N LYS A 121 -19.82 12.72 3.03
CA LYS A 121 -18.99 13.68 3.73
C LYS A 121 -18.46 12.91 4.93
N PHE A 122 -17.20 12.60 4.93
CA PHE A 122 -16.52 12.15 6.12
C PHE A 122 -16.56 13.35 7.05
N ASP A 123 -17.51 13.37 7.98
CA ASP A 123 -17.33 14.20 9.13
C ASP A 123 -16.27 13.50 10.00
N ASP A 124 -15.33 14.26 10.47
CA ASP A 124 -14.10 13.80 11.07
C ASP A 124 -14.26 12.83 12.24
N ASP A 125 -15.43 12.76 12.85
CA ASP A 125 -15.63 11.97 14.06
C ASP A 125 -16.21 10.57 13.86
N HIS A 126 -16.94 10.27 12.78
CA HIS A 126 -17.70 9.02 12.71
C HIS A 126 -18.12 8.56 11.30
N GLY A 127 -17.69 9.24 10.24
CA GLY A 127 -18.22 9.07 8.89
C GLY A 127 -18.14 7.66 8.34
N PHE A 128 -17.01 7.02 8.48
CA PHE A 128 -16.78 5.69 7.92
C PHE A 128 -17.63 4.62 8.64
N PHE A 129 -17.57 4.55 9.96
CA PHE A 129 -18.30 3.54 10.72
C PHE A 129 -19.81 3.75 10.73
N LYS A 130 -20.29 4.99 10.70
CA LYS A 130 -21.73 5.29 10.57
C LYS A 130 -22.33 4.79 9.27
N ASN A 131 -21.54 4.73 8.21
CA ASN A 131 -22.02 4.37 6.90
C ASN A 131 -21.71 2.91 6.52
N TRP A 132 -20.92 2.25 7.35
CA TRP A 132 -20.66 0.83 7.22
C TRP A 132 -21.91 0.03 7.59
N GLY A 133 -22.74 -0.27 6.73
CA GLY A 133 -24.03 -0.94 6.93
C GLY A 133 -25.15 -0.29 6.15
N ILE A 134 -24.85 0.81 5.43
CA ILE A 134 -25.77 1.32 4.44
C ILE A 134 -25.79 0.32 3.27
N PRO A 135 -26.97 -0.20 2.86
CA PRO A 135 -27.07 -1.08 1.73
C PRO A 135 -26.40 -0.48 0.48
N GLY A 136 -25.45 -1.22 -0.11
CA GLY A 136 -24.67 -0.76 -1.25
C GLY A 136 -23.41 0.03 -0.89
N PHE A 137 -23.19 0.37 0.36
CA PHE A 137 -21.93 0.93 0.85
C PHE A 137 -21.09 -0.17 1.48
N ALA A 138 -20.16 -0.72 0.71
CA ALA A 138 -19.02 -1.42 1.27
C ALA A 138 -17.76 -0.67 0.82
N PRO A 139 -16.76 -0.48 1.66
CA PRO A 139 -15.51 0.17 1.27
C PRO A 139 -14.84 -0.51 0.08
N SER A 140 -14.96 -1.83 0.02
CA SER A 140 -14.55 -2.68 -1.09
C SER A 140 -15.61 -2.84 -2.18
N SER A 141 -16.71 -2.08 -2.12
CA SER A 141 -17.75 -2.21 -3.12
C SER A 141 -17.27 -1.66 -4.47
N ASP A 142 -17.72 -2.30 -5.50
CA ASP A 142 -17.30 -2.12 -6.87
C ASP A 142 -17.53 -0.73 -7.44
N CYS A 143 -18.42 0.03 -6.80
CA CYS A 143 -18.87 1.32 -7.28
C CYS A 143 -18.04 2.51 -6.79
N VAL A 144 -17.08 2.30 -5.89
CA VAL A 144 -16.42 3.43 -5.23
C VAL A 144 -14.91 3.53 -5.48
N VAL A 145 -14.34 2.66 -6.31
CA VAL A 145 -12.93 2.69 -6.72
C VAL A 145 -12.76 3.38 -8.08
N ALA A 146 -11.65 4.09 -8.29
CA ALA A 146 -11.49 4.81 -9.56
C ALA A 146 -11.13 3.88 -10.72
N LEU A 147 -10.16 3.00 -10.58
CA LEU A 147 -9.80 1.97 -11.55
C LEU A 147 -10.05 0.58 -10.97
N ARG A 148 -10.70 -0.31 -11.73
CA ARG A 148 -11.04 -1.64 -11.23
C ARG A 148 -10.75 -2.74 -12.22
N PHE A 149 -9.87 -3.66 -11.85
CA PHE A 149 -9.46 -4.78 -12.68
C PHE A 149 -9.57 -6.10 -11.92
N VAL A 150 -10.53 -6.93 -12.30
CA VAL A 150 -10.84 -8.20 -11.65
C VAL A 150 -10.82 -9.34 -12.66
N GLY A 151 -9.89 -10.28 -12.51
CA GLY A 151 -9.69 -11.36 -13.46
C GLY A 151 -8.96 -10.90 -14.72
N VAL A 152 -7.74 -10.35 -14.58
CA VAL A 152 -6.97 -9.80 -15.70
C VAL A 152 -5.56 -10.41 -15.80
N GLU A 153 -5.09 -10.56 -17.03
CA GLU A 153 -3.73 -11.00 -17.34
C GLU A 153 -3.07 -10.01 -18.32
N ASN A 154 -1.80 -9.67 -18.09
CA ASN A 154 -1.05 -8.69 -18.88
C ASN A 154 -1.73 -7.32 -18.89
N LEU A 155 -1.81 -6.69 -17.72
CA LEU A 155 -2.29 -5.32 -17.56
C LEU A 155 -1.09 -4.37 -17.48
N GLU A 156 -1.11 -3.30 -18.26
CA GLU A 156 -0.12 -2.22 -18.21
C GLU A 156 -0.82 -0.89 -17.90
N ILE A 157 -0.35 -0.19 -16.87
CA ILE A 157 -0.77 1.16 -16.49
C ILE A 157 0.48 2.04 -16.46
N LYS A 158 0.51 3.06 -17.30
CA LYS A 158 1.73 3.83 -17.50
C LYS A 158 1.47 5.32 -17.73
N ASP A 159 2.29 6.16 -17.08
CA ASP A 159 2.28 7.62 -17.27
C ASP A 159 0.91 8.28 -16.98
N ILE A 160 0.08 7.70 -16.10
CA ILE A 160 -1.26 8.20 -15.79
C ILE A 160 -1.31 8.98 -14.46
N VAL A 161 -2.33 9.81 -14.34
CA VAL A 161 -2.75 10.44 -13.09
C VAL A 161 -4.10 9.87 -12.68
N ILE A 162 -4.19 9.25 -11.50
CA ILE A 162 -5.46 8.90 -10.87
C ILE A 162 -5.80 10.00 -9.89
N ARG A 163 -6.99 10.58 -10.02
CA ARG A 163 -7.33 11.78 -9.28
C ARG A 163 -8.67 11.68 -8.58
N ASP A 164 -8.72 12.23 -7.37
CA ASP A 164 -9.94 12.45 -6.60
C ASP A 164 -10.78 11.19 -6.44
N GLN A 165 -10.11 10.07 -6.09
CA GLN A 165 -10.77 8.79 -5.85
C GLN A 165 -11.63 8.83 -4.58
N ARG A 166 -12.72 8.09 -4.61
CA ARG A 166 -13.66 7.98 -3.49
C ARG A 166 -13.14 7.05 -2.39
N THR A 167 -12.67 5.88 -2.78
CA THR A 167 -11.97 4.92 -1.94
C THR A 167 -10.63 4.58 -2.61
N TYR A 168 -10.43 3.37 -3.08
CA TYR A 168 -9.15 3.00 -3.72
C TYR A 168 -8.96 3.71 -5.07
N ALA A 169 -7.75 4.21 -5.31
CA ALA A 169 -7.39 4.72 -6.63
C ALA A 169 -7.41 3.60 -7.68
N ALA A 170 -6.87 2.43 -7.33
CA ALA A 170 -6.93 1.26 -8.19
C ALA A 170 -7.06 -0.03 -7.39
N LEU A 171 -8.00 -0.89 -7.79
CA LEU A 171 -8.24 -2.21 -7.23
C LEU A 171 -7.93 -3.30 -8.24
N PHE A 172 -7.17 -4.28 -7.81
CA PHE A 172 -6.82 -5.47 -8.59
C PHE A 172 -7.18 -6.74 -7.81
N ALA A 173 -7.84 -7.69 -8.46
CA ALA A 173 -8.14 -9.00 -7.88
C ALA A 173 -8.07 -10.08 -8.95
N ASN A 174 -7.61 -11.29 -8.61
CA ASN A 174 -7.42 -12.39 -9.55
C ASN A 174 -6.63 -11.96 -10.80
N TRP A 175 -5.37 -11.68 -10.61
CA TRP A 175 -4.54 -11.07 -11.66
C TRP A 175 -3.23 -11.83 -11.88
N LYS A 176 -2.70 -11.65 -13.09
CA LYS A 176 -1.38 -12.14 -13.45
C LYS A 176 -0.68 -11.16 -14.37
N ASN A 177 0.58 -10.87 -14.07
CA ASN A 177 1.43 -9.99 -14.85
C ASN A 177 0.86 -8.56 -14.99
N ILE A 178 1.01 -7.78 -13.91
CA ILE A 178 0.67 -6.36 -13.88
C ILE A 178 1.94 -5.54 -13.90
N THR A 179 1.98 -4.54 -14.78
CA THR A 179 3.00 -3.50 -14.81
C THR A 179 2.38 -2.14 -14.55
N ILE A 180 2.90 -1.39 -13.55
CA ILE A 180 2.49 -0.02 -13.24
C ILE A 180 3.75 0.84 -13.23
N GLU A 181 3.80 1.86 -14.09
CA GLU A 181 4.98 2.73 -14.21
C GLU A 181 4.59 4.21 -14.24
N ASN A 182 5.41 5.07 -13.62
CA ASN A 182 5.29 6.53 -13.68
C ASN A 182 3.87 7.03 -13.39
N THR A 183 3.20 6.42 -12.42
CA THR A 183 1.80 6.72 -12.09
C THR A 183 1.72 7.59 -10.84
N SER A 184 0.87 8.61 -10.87
CA SER A 184 0.63 9.47 -9.71
C SER A 184 -0.81 9.40 -9.21
N ILE A 185 -0.97 9.59 -7.90
CA ILE A 185 -2.26 9.68 -7.22
C ILE A 185 -2.38 11.06 -6.61
N GLU A 186 -3.45 11.77 -6.94
CA GLU A 186 -3.72 13.13 -6.47
C GLU A 186 -5.05 13.22 -5.72
N LEU A 187 -5.01 13.71 -4.49
CA LEU A 187 -6.18 14.02 -3.66
C LEU A 187 -6.25 15.54 -3.39
N PRO A 188 -6.84 16.33 -4.28
CA PRO A 188 -6.80 17.79 -4.19
C PRO A 188 -7.60 18.36 -3.02
N GLY A 189 -8.63 17.69 -2.60
CA GLY A 189 -9.45 18.06 -1.45
C GLY A 189 -9.28 17.03 -0.33
N ARG A 190 -8.04 16.87 0.16
CA ARG A 190 -7.72 15.86 1.15
C ARG A 190 -8.74 15.88 2.30
N VAL A 191 -9.66 14.96 2.26
CA VAL A 191 -10.49 14.62 3.41
C VAL A 191 -9.81 13.41 4.03
N HIS A 192 -9.57 13.43 5.33
CA HIS A 192 -9.08 12.25 6.06
C HIS A 192 -10.17 11.17 5.98
N GLY A 193 -10.23 10.47 4.86
CA GLY A 193 -11.20 9.42 4.59
C GLY A 193 -10.53 8.08 4.71
N GLN A 194 -11.03 7.23 5.59
CA GLN A 194 -10.60 5.84 5.64
C GLN A 194 -10.86 5.17 4.28
N ASN A 195 -9.99 4.24 3.90
CA ASN A 195 -10.02 3.51 2.64
C ASN A 195 -9.85 4.39 1.38
N GLN A 196 -9.24 5.55 1.47
CA GLN A 196 -8.74 6.25 0.29
C GLN A 196 -7.32 5.77 -0.04
N ASP A 197 -7.22 4.47 -0.29
CA ASP A 197 -5.97 3.82 -0.65
C ASP A 197 -5.49 4.27 -2.03
N GLY A 198 -4.23 4.01 -2.31
CA GLY A 198 -3.70 4.11 -3.65
C GLY A 198 -3.95 2.84 -4.46
N PHE A 199 -2.97 1.96 -4.46
CA PHE A 199 -3.03 0.69 -5.21
C PHE A 199 -3.34 -0.46 -4.28
N HIS A 200 -4.51 -1.06 -4.41
CA HIS A 200 -4.96 -2.15 -3.56
C HIS A 200 -5.03 -3.48 -4.34
N PHE A 201 -4.27 -4.46 -3.90
CA PHE A 201 -4.15 -5.76 -4.56
C PHE A 201 -4.74 -6.86 -3.70
N PHE A 202 -5.84 -7.47 -4.16
CA PHE A 202 -6.35 -8.74 -3.67
C PHE A 202 -5.76 -9.91 -4.45
N GLY A 203 -5.62 -11.05 -3.81
CA GLY A 203 -5.27 -12.30 -4.50
C GLY A 203 -6.47 -12.96 -5.22
N PRO A 204 -6.21 -14.05 -5.94
CA PRO A 204 -4.86 -14.53 -6.27
C PRO A 204 -4.11 -13.58 -7.20
N GLY A 205 -2.81 -13.42 -6.99
CA GLY A 205 -2.00 -12.49 -7.77
C GLY A 205 -0.57 -12.98 -7.99
N GLN A 206 -0.02 -12.77 -9.20
CA GLN A 206 1.36 -13.12 -9.50
C GLN A 206 1.99 -12.19 -10.53
N PHE A 207 3.27 -11.89 -10.36
CA PHE A 207 4.09 -11.02 -11.22
C PHE A 207 3.61 -9.57 -11.25
N LEU A 208 3.77 -8.87 -10.13
CA LEU A 208 3.63 -7.40 -10.06
C LEU A 208 4.98 -6.74 -10.32
N ASN A 209 5.02 -5.80 -11.26
CA ASN A 209 6.15 -4.91 -11.48
C ASN A 209 5.66 -3.46 -11.40
N MET A 210 5.95 -2.79 -10.28
CA MET A 210 5.55 -1.41 -10.05
C MET A 210 6.79 -0.52 -9.96
N ARG A 211 6.82 0.58 -10.72
CA ARG A 211 7.97 1.49 -10.77
C ARG A 211 7.56 2.95 -10.80
N ASN A 212 8.31 3.79 -10.06
CA ASN A 212 8.16 5.24 -10.07
C ASN A 212 6.71 5.70 -9.82
N VAL A 213 6.11 5.21 -8.74
CA VAL A 213 4.78 5.64 -8.32
C VAL A 213 4.90 6.71 -7.24
N ARG A 214 3.99 7.68 -7.26
CA ARG A 214 4.02 8.78 -6.31
C ARG A 214 2.65 9.29 -5.96
N GLY A 215 2.53 9.96 -4.82
CA GLY A 215 1.32 10.69 -4.49
C GLY A 215 0.96 10.69 -3.02
N CYS A 216 -0.30 11.00 -2.80
CA CYS A 216 -0.91 11.20 -1.50
C CYS A 216 -2.15 10.31 -1.38
N THR A 217 -2.35 9.76 -0.19
CA THR A 217 -3.54 8.98 0.17
C THR A 217 -3.99 9.31 1.57
N SER A 218 -5.23 9.00 1.89
CA SER A 218 -5.75 9.10 3.26
C SER A 218 -5.88 7.72 3.94
N ASP A 219 -5.28 6.70 3.35
CA ASP A 219 -5.09 5.37 3.88
C ASP A 219 -3.83 4.76 3.23
N ASP A 220 -3.74 3.44 3.01
CA ASP A 220 -2.57 2.76 2.46
C ASP A 220 -2.21 3.25 1.05
N PHE A 221 -0.98 3.71 0.82
CA PHE A 221 -0.57 4.07 -0.53
C PHE A 221 -0.44 2.84 -1.44
N ILE A 222 0.07 1.73 -0.89
CA ILE A 222 0.06 0.42 -1.54
C ILE A 222 -0.38 -0.63 -0.53
N ALA A 223 -1.40 -1.41 -0.86
CA ALA A 223 -1.86 -2.54 -0.07
C ALA A 223 -1.69 -3.86 -0.82
N LEU A 224 -0.98 -4.82 -0.23
CA LEU A 224 -0.88 -6.20 -0.69
C LEU A 224 -1.67 -7.08 0.27
N ALA A 225 -2.89 -7.42 -0.09
CA ALA A 225 -3.87 -8.10 0.74
C ALA A 225 -4.33 -9.41 0.09
N PRO A 226 -3.48 -10.47 0.08
CA PRO A 226 -3.71 -11.65 -0.74
C PRO A 226 -5.06 -12.32 -0.49
N ASP A 227 -5.52 -12.38 0.73
CA ASP A 227 -6.69 -13.14 1.15
C ASP A 227 -7.85 -12.31 1.73
N GLU A 228 -7.78 -10.99 1.60
CA GLU A 228 -8.81 -10.09 2.14
C GLU A 228 -10.19 -10.34 1.50
N SER A 229 -10.23 -10.75 0.23
CA SER A 229 -11.48 -11.01 -0.46
C SER A 229 -12.01 -12.43 -0.31
N ASP A 230 -11.17 -13.42 0.01
CA ASP A 230 -11.55 -14.84 -0.04
C ASP A 230 -11.00 -15.73 1.09
N GLY A 231 -10.16 -15.19 1.97
CA GLY A 231 -9.58 -15.88 3.11
C GLY A 231 -8.51 -16.94 2.77
N LYS A 232 -8.02 -17.03 1.53
CA LYS A 232 -7.15 -18.18 1.12
C LYS A 232 -6.11 -17.87 0.05
N SER A 233 -6.29 -16.84 -0.74
CA SER A 233 -5.45 -16.58 -1.93
C SER A 233 -4.05 -16.10 -1.59
N ALA A 234 -3.15 -16.23 -2.55
CA ALA A 234 -1.77 -15.77 -2.44
C ALA A 234 -1.45 -14.64 -3.42
N ILE A 235 -0.48 -13.80 -3.03
CA ILE A 235 0.22 -12.88 -3.93
C ILE A 235 1.70 -13.23 -3.90
N THR A 236 2.30 -13.39 -5.07
CA THR A 236 3.73 -13.76 -5.18
C THR A 236 4.43 -13.01 -6.31
N ASP A 237 5.77 -12.97 -6.23
CA ASP A 237 6.62 -12.40 -7.27
C ASP A 237 6.34 -10.89 -7.49
N VAL A 238 6.54 -10.11 -6.44
CA VAL A 238 6.26 -8.68 -6.38
C VAL A 238 7.56 -7.88 -6.40
N LEU A 239 7.68 -6.96 -7.33
CA LEU A 239 8.68 -5.90 -7.36
C LEU A 239 7.99 -4.53 -7.27
N ILE A 240 8.33 -3.76 -6.23
CA ILE A 240 7.97 -2.36 -6.08
C ILE A 240 9.26 -1.55 -5.98
N ASP A 241 9.53 -0.67 -6.96
CA ASP A 241 10.79 0.03 -7.12
C ASP A 241 10.55 1.53 -7.42
N GLY A 242 10.86 2.37 -6.47
CA GLY A 242 10.63 3.81 -6.59
C GLY A 242 9.22 4.22 -6.17
N VAL A 243 9.07 4.50 -4.89
CA VAL A 243 7.83 5.06 -4.30
C VAL A 243 8.17 6.43 -3.70
N THR A 244 7.43 7.46 -4.09
CA THR A 244 7.56 8.79 -3.51
C THR A 244 6.25 9.19 -2.85
N LEU A 245 6.26 9.31 -1.53
CA LEU A 245 5.09 9.64 -0.73
C LEU A 245 5.03 11.15 -0.48
N ASP A 246 3.89 11.73 -0.73
CA ASP A 246 3.56 13.12 -0.40
C ASP A 246 2.55 13.13 0.74
N ASP A 247 3.05 12.86 1.95
CA ASP A 247 2.25 12.83 3.16
C ASP A 247 1.08 11.80 3.10
N ALA A 248 1.37 10.58 2.64
CA ALA A 248 0.42 9.48 2.69
C ALA A 248 0.08 9.12 4.14
N ASP A 249 -1.10 8.61 4.40
CA ASP A 249 -1.43 8.16 5.75
C ASP A 249 -0.56 6.98 6.15
N GLN A 250 -0.62 5.91 5.39
CA GLN A 250 0.26 4.75 5.50
C GLN A 250 1.02 4.55 4.19
N ALA A 251 2.29 4.18 4.26
CA ALA A 251 3.07 3.96 3.06
C ALA A 251 2.69 2.63 2.39
N ILE A 252 2.98 1.51 3.05
CA ILE A 252 2.77 0.17 2.49
C ILE A 252 2.17 -0.77 3.51
N ARG A 253 1.05 -1.37 3.14
CA ARG A 253 0.36 -2.41 3.88
C ARG A 253 0.62 -3.78 3.28
N MET A 254 0.94 -4.76 4.11
CA MET A 254 0.99 -6.18 3.75
C MET A 254 0.09 -6.95 4.71
N LEU A 255 -1.05 -7.42 4.22
CA LEU A 255 -2.14 -7.90 5.04
C LEU A 255 -2.48 -9.34 4.68
N VAL A 256 -2.08 -10.30 5.52
CA VAL A 256 -2.50 -11.70 5.41
C VAL A 256 -3.46 -12.00 6.56
N GLN A 257 -4.73 -12.15 6.28
CA GLN A 257 -5.77 -12.26 7.30
C GLN A 257 -5.97 -13.70 7.81
N HIS A 258 -5.93 -14.68 6.90
CA HIS A 258 -6.31 -16.07 7.17
C HIS A 258 -5.31 -17.08 6.62
N LYS A 259 -5.69 -17.84 5.60
CA LYS A 259 -4.87 -18.87 4.93
C LYS A 259 -4.07 -18.34 3.77
N GLY A 260 -4.17 -17.04 3.52
CA GLY A 260 -3.46 -16.39 2.43
C GLY A 260 -1.94 -16.41 2.61
N PHE A 261 -1.25 -16.09 1.54
CA PHE A 261 0.20 -16.13 1.54
C PHE A 261 0.79 -15.01 0.67
N LEU A 262 1.76 -14.32 1.23
CA LEU A 262 2.52 -13.28 0.52
C LEU A 262 3.99 -13.69 0.48
N ASP A 263 4.57 -13.85 -0.73
CA ASP A 263 5.94 -14.36 -0.86
C ASP A 263 6.70 -13.75 -2.03
N ARG A 264 8.01 -13.76 -1.93
CA ARG A 264 8.95 -13.23 -2.94
C ARG A 264 8.62 -11.76 -3.27
N VAL A 265 8.64 -10.95 -2.22
CA VAL A 265 8.37 -9.52 -2.30
C VAL A 265 9.68 -8.75 -2.16
N LEU A 266 9.97 -7.90 -3.13
CA LEU A 266 11.04 -6.91 -3.08
C LEU A 266 10.44 -5.51 -3.20
N ILE A 267 10.63 -4.69 -2.16
CA ILE A 267 10.27 -3.28 -2.12
C ILE A 267 11.53 -2.47 -1.93
N ARG A 268 11.76 -1.47 -2.79
CA ARG A 268 12.95 -0.65 -2.68
C ARG A 268 12.76 0.78 -3.18
N ASN A 269 13.68 1.65 -2.76
CA ASN A 269 13.69 3.06 -3.15
C ASN A 269 12.39 3.79 -2.76
N VAL A 270 12.05 3.71 -1.47
CA VAL A 270 10.87 4.35 -0.89
C VAL A 270 11.28 5.64 -0.18
N THR A 271 10.72 6.76 -0.60
CA THR A 271 11.07 8.09 -0.07
C THR A 271 9.83 8.94 0.21
N GLY A 272 10.01 9.97 1.04
CA GLY A 272 8.97 10.97 1.28
C GLY A 272 8.44 10.98 2.70
N THR A 273 7.16 11.30 2.85
CA THR A 273 6.53 11.55 4.14
C THR A 273 5.27 10.72 4.34
N TYR A 274 5.03 10.33 5.60
CA TYR A 274 3.84 9.60 6.02
C TYR A 274 3.34 10.14 7.36
N ARG A 275 2.08 9.85 7.70
CA ARG A 275 1.46 10.35 8.94
C ARG A 275 1.36 9.29 10.02
N SER A 276 0.96 8.08 9.68
CA SER A 276 0.67 7.01 10.67
C SER A 276 1.71 5.91 10.65
N TYR A 277 1.89 5.23 9.53
CA TYR A 277 2.81 4.09 9.42
C TYR A 277 3.66 4.15 8.16
N GLY A 278 4.91 3.71 8.27
CA GLY A 278 5.72 3.41 7.11
C GLY A 278 5.30 2.07 6.50
N PHE A 279 5.56 0.98 7.22
CA PHE A 279 5.24 -0.37 6.76
C PHE A 279 4.44 -1.12 7.81
N PHE A 280 3.28 -1.60 7.43
CA PHE A 280 2.45 -2.40 8.30
C PHE A 280 2.30 -3.81 7.73
N ILE A 281 3.05 -4.76 8.29
CA ILE A 281 3.11 -6.16 7.88
C ILE A 281 2.46 -6.98 8.99
N ASN A 282 1.16 -7.08 8.98
CA ASN A 282 0.44 -7.67 10.11
C ASN A 282 -0.96 -8.14 9.71
N PRO A 283 -1.43 -9.29 10.22
CA PRO A 283 -2.84 -9.68 10.10
C PRO A 283 -3.78 -8.63 10.68
N PHE A 284 -4.74 -8.20 9.90
CA PHE A 284 -5.60 -7.07 10.30
C PHE A 284 -6.69 -7.47 11.30
N PHE A 285 -7.50 -8.44 10.94
CA PHE A 285 -8.55 -8.97 11.80
C PHE A 285 -8.14 -10.34 12.26
N ASN A 286 -7.29 -10.43 13.21
CA ASN A 286 -6.72 -11.67 13.65
C ASN A 286 -7.77 -12.73 14.03
N THR A 287 -8.33 -13.38 13.06
CA THR A 287 -9.26 -14.50 13.23
C THR A 287 -8.55 -15.84 13.39
N GLY A 288 -7.24 -15.79 13.63
CA GLY A 288 -6.36 -16.93 13.68
C GLY A 288 -5.75 -17.17 12.28
N VAL A 289 -4.51 -16.73 12.08
CA VAL A 289 -3.74 -17.18 10.92
C VAL A 289 -3.62 -18.68 11.07
N ASP A 290 -4.22 -19.41 10.16
CA ASP A 290 -4.07 -20.85 10.09
C ASP A 290 -2.58 -21.16 9.89
N GLU A 291 -2.08 -22.28 10.38
CA GLU A 291 -0.65 -22.66 10.32
C GLU A 291 -0.06 -22.57 8.90
N ASN A 292 -0.90 -22.53 7.87
CA ASN A 292 -0.51 -22.46 6.46
C ASN A 292 -0.52 -21.05 5.85
N GLY A 293 -1.05 -20.06 6.54
CA GLY A 293 -1.05 -18.67 6.08
C GLY A 293 0.20 -17.91 6.51
N GLY A 294 0.42 -16.72 5.93
CA GLY A 294 1.46 -15.82 6.39
C GLY A 294 2.39 -15.28 5.31
N TYR A 295 3.62 -15.03 5.70
CA TYR A 295 4.61 -14.33 4.90
C TYR A 295 5.81 -15.22 4.59
N GLY A 296 6.18 -15.29 3.32
CA GLY A 296 7.38 -15.98 2.86
C GLY A 296 8.65 -15.13 3.02
N ASN A 297 9.26 -14.77 1.90
CA ASN A 297 10.47 -13.97 1.86
C ASN A 297 10.15 -12.55 1.43
N ILE A 298 10.41 -11.59 2.30
CA ILE A 298 10.18 -10.17 2.07
C ILE A 298 11.49 -9.42 2.27
N THR A 299 11.82 -8.56 1.30
CA THR A 299 12.96 -7.65 1.38
C THR A 299 12.46 -6.22 1.17
N ILE A 300 12.84 -5.33 2.08
CA ILE A 300 12.58 -3.89 2.00
C ILE A 300 13.93 -3.19 2.11
N GLU A 301 14.28 -2.40 1.09
CA GLU A 301 15.59 -1.77 1.04
C GLU A 301 15.58 -0.34 0.48
N ASN A 302 16.59 0.46 0.86
CA ASN A 302 16.74 1.84 0.43
C ASN A 302 15.49 2.68 0.75
N VAL A 303 15.17 2.76 2.02
CA VAL A 303 14.04 3.54 2.55
C VAL A 303 14.56 4.83 3.16
N ASN A 304 13.99 5.96 2.77
CA ASN A 304 14.24 7.26 3.40
C ASN A 304 12.90 7.93 3.66
N LEU A 305 12.37 7.73 4.85
CA LEU A 305 11.04 8.21 5.24
C LEU A 305 11.11 9.13 6.45
N ARG A 306 10.11 10.00 6.52
CA ARG A 306 9.89 10.92 7.62
C ARG A 306 8.42 10.96 8.01
N SER A 307 8.11 10.87 9.31
CA SER A 307 6.76 11.09 9.79
C SER A 307 6.42 12.57 9.91
N THR A 308 5.18 12.97 9.63
CA THR A 308 4.75 14.38 9.61
C THR A 308 3.65 14.68 10.62
N ALA A 309 2.90 13.69 11.03
CA ALA A 309 1.80 13.84 11.97
C ALA A 309 1.65 12.60 12.84
N ILE A 310 0.84 12.71 13.88
CA ILE A 310 0.42 11.60 14.71
C ILE A 310 -1.10 11.50 14.54
N ASP A 311 -1.54 10.71 13.57
CA ASP A 311 -2.96 10.44 13.38
C ASP A 311 -3.42 9.26 14.25
N TYR A 312 -2.47 8.42 14.65
CA TYR A 312 -2.68 7.31 15.59
C TYR A 312 -1.83 7.50 16.84
N THR A 313 -2.24 6.87 17.91
CA THR A 313 -1.60 7.02 19.23
C THR A 313 -0.17 6.47 19.28
N GLU A 314 0.20 5.61 18.35
CA GLU A 314 1.53 4.99 18.29
C GLU A 314 1.99 4.84 16.84
N PRO A 315 2.60 5.88 16.24
CA PRO A 315 3.15 5.77 14.89
C PRO A 315 4.39 4.87 14.85
N PHE A 316 4.57 4.16 13.74
CA PHE A 316 5.67 3.22 13.53
C PHE A 316 6.31 3.41 12.16
N LEU A 317 7.58 3.09 12.05
CA LEU A 317 8.16 2.87 10.74
C LEU A 317 7.85 1.46 10.23
N PHE A 318 8.13 0.43 11.05
CA PHE A 318 7.79 -0.96 10.74
C PHE A 318 7.00 -1.57 11.89
N ARG A 319 5.85 -2.13 11.57
CA ARG A 319 5.11 -3.00 12.48
C ARG A 319 4.95 -4.37 11.81
N VAL A 320 5.39 -5.42 12.51
CA VAL A 320 5.51 -6.75 11.95
C VAL A 320 4.87 -7.79 12.86
N GLY A 321 3.95 -8.57 12.33
CA GLY A 321 3.29 -9.65 13.03
C GLY A 321 2.98 -10.85 12.14
N GLY A 322 2.37 -11.89 12.72
CA GLY A 322 2.00 -13.12 12.03
C GLY A 322 3.17 -14.09 11.81
N HIS A 323 2.96 -15.10 10.98
CA HIS A 323 3.98 -16.10 10.64
C HIS A 323 4.82 -15.62 9.47
N MET A 324 6.14 -15.55 9.66
CA MET A 324 7.05 -15.01 8.65
C MET A 324 8.29 -15.88 8.51
N ARG A 325 8.62 -16.28 7.28
CA ARG A 325 9.85 -17.02 7.00
C ARG A 325 11.06 -16.11 7.05
N SER A 326 11.05 -15.00 6.34
CA SER A 326 12.19 -14.10 6.27
C SER A 326 11.77 -12.66 6.00
N LEU A 327 12.28 -11.74 6.81
CA LEU A 327 12.20 -10.30 6.57
C LEU A 327 13.61 -9.71 6.56
N THR A 328 13.97 -9.01 5.51
CA THR A 328 15.20 -8.24 5.42
C THR A 328 14.88 -6.76 5.27
N LEU A 329 15.35 -5.96 6.22
CA LEU A 329 15.33 -4.51 6.21
C LEU A 329 16.75 -4.01 5.97
N ARG A 330 16.98 -3.30 4.85
CA ARG A 330 18.34 -2.87 4.47
C ARG A 330 18.38 -1.40 4.06
N ASN A 331 19.39 -0.68 4.54
CA ASN A 331 19.59 0.75 4.24
C ASN A 331 18.32 1.56 4.54
N ILE A 332 17.96 1.60 5.80
CA ILE A 332 16.77 2.29 6.31
C ILE A 332 17.20 3.59 6.96
N GLU A 333 16.75 4.70 6.42
CA GLU A 333 16.90 6.04 7.00
C GLU A 333 15.54 6.56 7.47
N HIS A 334 15.47 7.04 8.67
CA HIS A 334 14.24 7.58 9.24
C HIS A 334 14.49 8.82 10.09
N TYR A 335 13.73 9.84 9.84
CA TYR A 335 13.78 11.10 10.59
C TYR A 335 12.45 11.30 11.33
N HIS A 336 12.55 11.68 12.61
CA HIS A 336 11.39 11.85 13.47
C HIS A 336 11.14 13.34 13.77
N PRO A 337 10.28 14.02 13.09
CA PRO A 337 9.81 15.32 13.53
C PRO A 337 8.77 15.24 14.65
N VAL A 338 8.12 14.07 14.82
CA VAL A 338 7.08 13.81 15.82
C VAL A 338 7.40 12.56 16.65
N ASP A 339 6.62 12.32 17.70
CA ASP A 339 6.86 11.25 18.67
C ASP A 339 6.77 9.87 18.02
N HIS A 340 7.84 9.12 18.14
CA HIS A 340 7.96 7.74 17.68
C HIS A 340 8.48 6.89 18.83
N ARG A 341 7.74 5.89 19.24
CA ARG A 341 8.16 5.05 20.35
C ARG A 341 9.02 3.88 19.93
N TYR A 342 8.82 3.41 18.69
CA TYR A 342 9.55 2.28 18.13
C TYR A 342 9.76 2.49 16.63
N LEU A 343 10.91 2.09 16.10
CA LEU A 343 11.12 2.06 14.66
C LEU A 343 10.72 0.72 14.07
N VAL A 344 11.14 -0.37 14.73
CA VAL A 344 10.79 -1.75 14.33
C VAL A 344 10.06 -2.39 15.50
N ASP A 345 8.78 -2.64 15.31
CA ASP A 345 7.90 -3.20 16.32
C ASP A 345 7.43 -4.58 15.91
N LEU A 346 7.90 -5.61 16.60
CA LEU A 346 7.67 -7.01 16.27
C LEU A 346 6.67 -7.63 17.25
N GLY A 347 5.73 -8.40 16.72
CA GLY A 347 4.78 -9.18 17.51
C GLY A 347 3.52 -8.43 17.86
N LEU A 348 3.42 -7.16 17.55
CA LEU A 348 2.21 -6.42 17.82
C LEU A 348 1.06 -6.90 16.95
N GLN A 349 0.14 -7.52 17.59
CA GLN A 349 -1.14 -7.89 17.05
C GLN A 349 -2.09 -6.71 17.25
N TYR A 350 -3.14 -6.65 16.57
CA TYR A 350 -3.99 -5.57 16.26
C TYR A 350 -4.75 -4.84 17.42
N TYR A 351 -5.47 -3.77 17.10
CA TYR A 351 -6.19 -2.82 17.97
C TYR A 351 -7.25 -3.41 18.91
N MET A 352 -7.69 -4.65 18.73
CA MET A 352 -8.74 -5.25 19.56
C MET A 352 -8.15 -6.29 20.51
N ASP A 353 -8.23 -6.02 21.79
CA ASP A 353 -7.69 -6.89 22.85
C ASP A 353 -8.20 -8.33 22.82
N ASP A 354 -9.42 -8.54 22.34
CA ASP A 354 -10.05 -9.86 22.28
C ASP A 354 -9.49 -10.75 21.16
N VAL A 355 -8.83 -10.18 20.18
CA VAL A 355 -8.29 -10.89 19.01
C VAL A 355 -6.85 -11.34 19.20
N LYS A 356 -6.15 -10.81 20.19
CA LYS A 356 -4.73 -11.05 20.49
C LYS A 356 -4.35 -12.52 20.78
N LYS A 357 -5.31 -13.34 21.15
CA LYS A 357 -4.99 -14.64 21.75
C LYS A 357 -4.74 -15.80 20.79
N ASN A 358 -5.02 -15.64 19.51
CA ASN A 358 -5.13 -16.80 18.62
C ASN A 358 -4.06 -16.92 17.51
N SER A 359 -3.16 -15.97 17.39
CA SER A 359 -2.08 -16.04 16.39
C SER A 359 -0.78 -15.51 16.96
N PRO A 360 0.05 -16.37 17.52
CA PRO A 360 1.38 -15.95 17.94
C PRO A 360 2.18 -15.48 16.72
N THR A 361 2.90 -14.39 16.87
CA THR A 361 3.90 -13.99 15.88
C THR A 361 5.10 -14.92 15.99
N VAL A 362 5.47 -15.51 14.86
CA VAL A 362 6.69 -16.33 14.75
C VAL A 362 7.47 -15.90 13.52
N ILE A 363 8.69 -15.42 13.71
CA ILE A 363 9.56 -14.97 12.64
C ILE A 363 10.78 -15.89 12.61
N ASP A 364 10.97 -16.64 11.51
CA ASP A 364 12.11 -17.56 11.40
C ASP A 364 13.43 -16.79 11.25
N SER A 365 13.43 -15.69 10.47
CA SER A 365 14.63 -14.86 10.30
C SER A 365 14.26 -13.40 10.08
N LEU A 366 14.84 -12.50 10.87
CA LEU A 366 14.80 -11.06 10.67
C LEU A 366 16.22 -10.51 10.60
N THR A 367 16.50 -9.75 9.54
CA THR A 367 17.73 -8.99 9.39
C THR A 367 17.43 -7.50 9.29
N VAL A 368 18.02 -6.72 10.19
CA VAL A 368 18.07 -5.24 10.13
C VAL A 368 19.52 -4.87 9.83
N ASP A 369 19.79 -4.40 8.61
CA ASP A 369 21.14 -4.11 8.11
C ASP A 369 21.23 -2.69 7.56
N GLY A 370 21.84 -1.80 8.30
CA GLY A 370 21.89 -0.38 7.94
C GLY A 370 20.61 0.37 8.37
N LEU A 371 20.45 0.58 9.66
CA LEU A 371 19.40 1.44 10.22
C LEU A 371 20.04 2.74 10.69
N HIS A 372 19.67 3.85 10.05
CA HIS A 372 20.07 5.19 10.46
C HIS A 372 18.84 6.00 10.88
N THR A 373 18.89 6.57 12.06
CA THR A 373 17.84 7.47 12.56
C THR A 373 18.46 8.70 13.20
N ALA A 374 17.85 9.84 12.96
CA ALA A 374 18.22 11.10 13.59
C ALA A 374 17.03 11.68 14.38
N GLU A 375 17.18 11.67 15.69
CA GLU A 375 16.18 12.15 16.64
C GLU A 375 16.44 13.59 17.00
N ASN A 376 15.52 14.47 16.65
CA ASN A 376 15.59 15.90 16.94
C ASN A 376 14.33 16.47 17.62
N SER A 377 13.40 15.62 18.00
CA SER A 377 12.17 16.01 18.71
C SER A 377 12.24 15.68 20.19
N PRO A 378 11.90 16.63 21.09
CA PRO A 378 11.77 16.36 22.52
C PRO A 378 10.76 15.28 22.88
N LEU A 379 9.87 14.96 21.95
CA LEU A 379 8.86 13.90 22.12
C LEU A 379 9.45 12.50 21.96
N SER A 380 10.61 12.34 21.35
CA SER A 380 11.30 11.06 21.18
C SER A 380 12.05 10.58 22.43
N ARG A 381 11.59 10.98 23.63
CA ARG A 381 12.15 10.49 24.88
C ARG A 381 11.74 9.04 25.12
N ASP A 382 12.63 8.28 25.76
CA ASP A 382 12.38 6.88 26.14
C ASP A 382 12.04 5.95 24.96
N THR A 383 12.37 6.33 23.73
CA THR A 383 12.17 5.51 22.55
C THR A 383 13.06 4.28 22.58
N ASP A 384 12.47 3.09 22.57
CA ASP A 384 13.15 1.85 22.22
C ASP A 384 13.11 1.69 20.70
N TYR A 385 14.24 1.39 20.07
CA TYR A 385 14.33 1.41 18.60
C TYR A 385 13.78 0.15 17.95
N ILE A 386 14.10 -1.01 18.54
CA ILE A 386 13.59 -2.32 18.11
C ILE A 386 12.88 -2.94 19.30
N ARG A 387 11.60 -3.22 19.17
CA ARG A 387 10.84 -3.94 20.18
C ARG A 387 10.43 -5.31 19.69
N VAL A 388 10.61 -6.32 20.52
CA VAL A 388 10.06 -7.67 20.36
C VAL A 388 9.06 -7.89 21.49
N LYS A 389 7.78 -8.09 21.15
CA LYS A 389 6.69 -8.16 22.13
C LYS A 389 5.80 -9.37 21.86
N ASP A 390 5.64 -10.25 22.87
CA ASP A 390 4.78 -11.44 22.76
C ASP A 390 4.98 -12.21 21.45
N CYS A 391 6.25 -12.51 21.15
CA CYS A 391 6.67 -12.96 19.82
C CYS A 391 7.91 -13.84 19.92
N THR A 392 8.00 -14.83 19.04
CA THR A 392 9.22 -15.64 18.87
C THR A 392 9.94 -15.24 17.59
N VAL A 393 11.21 -14.84 17.72
CA VAL A 393 12.12 -14.62 16.60
C VAL A 393 13.25 -15.65 16.69
N LYS A 394 13.34 -16.58 15.73
CA LYS A 394 14.36 -17.64 15.80
C LYS A 394 15.76 -17.08 15.50
N ASN A 395 15.89 -16.22 14.51
CA ASN A 395 17.16 -15.59 14.16
C ASN A 395 16.96 -14.09 13.97
N LEU A 396 17.53 -13.28 14.86
CA LEU A 396 17.52 -11.83 14.77
C LEU A 396 18.96 -11.33 14.57
N THR A 397 19.19 -10.71 13.41
CA THR A 397 20.47 -10.03 13.11
C THR A 397 20.23 -8.53 13.03
N VAL A 398 20.97 -7.76 13.81
CA VAL A 398 20.93 -6.29 13.84
C VAL A 398 22.36 -5.78 13.63
N ARG A 399 22.60 -5.11 12.51
CA ARG A 399 23.94 -4.63 12.20
C ARG A 399 23.95 -3.30 11.44
N ASN A 400 25.09 -2.61 11.51
CA ASN A 400 25.28 -1.33 10.83
C ASN A 400 24.22 -0.29 11.24
N VAL A 401 24.04 -0.15 12.56
CA VAL A 401 23.05 0.77 13.14
C VAL A 401 23.72 2.06 13.56
N ASN A 402 23.15 3.20 13.16
CA ASN A 402 23.55 4.51 13.62
C ASN A 402 22.36 5.29 14.17
N ILE A 403 22.43 5.65 15.45
CA ILE A 403 21.38 6.42 16.14
C ILE A 403 21.98 7.75 16.58
N GLU A 404 21.51 8.84 16.01
CA GLU A 404 21.89 10.21 16.35
C GLU A 404 20.79 10.87 17.18
N ARG A 405 21.18 11.54 18.26
CA ARG A 405 20.27 12.28 19.13
C ARG A 405 20.86 13.64 19.44
N THR A 406 20.06 14.69 19.26
CA THR A 406 20.48 16.05 19.62
C THR A 406 20.49 16.25 21.14
N GLU A 407 21.14 17.30 21.61
CA GLU A 407 21.16 17.68 23.03
C GLU A 407 19.75 17.90 23.60
N GLU A 408 18.86 18.44 22.81
CA GLU A 408 17.50 18.84 23.22
C GLU A 408 16.57 17.63 23.42
N VAL A 409 16.85 16.53 22.73
CA VAL A 409 16.01 15.32 22.78
C VAL A 409 16.17 14.54 24.09
N GLY A 410 17.35 14.67 24.73
CA GLY A 410 17.66 13.92 25.95
C GLY A 410 18.00 12.45 25.69
N THR A 411 17.91 11.64 26.75
CA THR A 411 18.23 10.22 26.70
C THR A 411 17.06 9.43 26.11
N GLY A 412 17.34 8.55 25.15
CA GLY A 412 16.38 7.61 24.57
C GLY A 412 16.23 6.33 25.42
N GLY A 413 15.40 5.43 24.93
CA GLY A 413 15.25 4.09 25.47
C GLY A 413 16.41 3.16 25.14
N ASN A 414 16.13 1.93 24.81
CA ASN A 414 17.11 0.90 24.50
C ASN A 414 17.21 0.68 22.97
N LEU A 415 18.33 0.15 22.51
CA LEU A 415 18.42 -0.32 21.12
C LEU A 415 17.41 -1.43 20.85
N LEU A 416 17.36 -2.43 21.74
CA LEU A 416 16.48 -3.57 21.65
C LEU A 416 15.75 -3.77 22.99
N SER A 417 14.43 -3.97 22.93
CA SER A 417 13.63 -4.39 24.08
C SER A 417 12.86 -5.67 23.77
N LEU A 418 12.88 -6.62 24.72
CA LEU A 418 12.13 -7.85 24.72
C LEU A 418 11.15 -7.81 25.88
N ILE A 419 9.85 -7.89 25.58
CA ILE A 419 8.81 -7.73 26.59
C ILE A 419 7.63 -8.70 26.36
N ASP A 420 6.87 -8.93 27.42
CA ASP A 420 5.64 -9.73 27.41
C ASP A 420 5.87 -11.17 26.88
N SER A 421 6.86 -11.87 27.43
CA SER A 421 7.22 -13.25 27.07
C SER A 421 7.82 -13.38 25.65
N ALA A 422 8.48 -12.35 25.18
CA ALA A 422 9.21 -12.39 23.90
C ALA A 422 10.42 -13.36 23.97
N THR A 423 10.65 -14.08 22.89
CA THR A 423 11.79 -14.99 22.77
C THR A 423 12.58 -14.70 21.50
N VAL A 424 13.91 -14.51 21.66
CA VAL A 424 14.85 -14.48 20.53
C VAL A 424 15.85 -15.64 20.73
N GLU A 425 15.79 -16.66 19.86
CA GLU A 425 16.62 -17.87 20.02
C GLU A 425 18.07 -17.60 19.66
N ASN A 426 18.35 -16.90 18.56
CA ASN A 426 19.69 -16.52 18.13
C ASN A 426 19.72 -15.03 17.86
N LEU A 427 20.52 -14.29 18.63
CA LEU A 427 20.64 -12.84 18.53
C LEU A 427 22.06 -12.44 18.17
N ASP A 428 22.25 -11.84 16.99
CA ASP A 428 23.52 -11.26 16.55
C ASP A 428 23.38 -9.76 16.39
N ILE A 429 24.16 -9.00 17.17
CA ILE A 429 24.21 -7.54 17.09
C ILE A 429 25.64 -7.09 16.83
N SER A 430 25.85 -6.34 15.76
CA SER A 430 27.18 -5.89 15.39
C SER A 430 27.20 -4.52 14.73
N SER A 431 28.33 -3.81 14.87
CA SER A 431 28.56 -2.51 14.22
C SER A 431 27.46 -1.48 14.57
N VAL A 432 27.26 -1.22 15.85
CA VAL A 432 26.29 -0.25 16.36
C VAL A 432 26.99 0.98 16.90
N SER A 433 26.57 2.16 16.45
CA SER A 433 26.93 3.46 17.00
C SER A 433 25.66 4.18 17.43
N ALA A 434 25.54 4.51 18.69
CA ALA A 434 24.35 5.18 19.20
C ALA A 434 24.73 6.29 20.19
N GLN A 435 23.89 7.32 20.25
CA GLN A 435 24.04 8.45 21.18
C GLN A 435 22.92 8.44 22.19
N LYS A 436 23.25 8.71 23.45
CA LYS A 436 22.30 8.95 24.54
C LYS A 436 21.20 7.89 24.68
N LEU A 437 21.56 6.60 24.66
CA LEU A 437 20.64 5.52 24.99
C LEU A 437 20.68 5.20 26.48
N SER A 438 19.54 4.82 27.05
CA SER A 438 19.42 4.33 28.43
C SER A 438 20.08 2.97 28.60
N GLY A 439 20.03 2.12 27.56
CA GLY A 439 20.62 0.79 27.56
C GLY A 439 20.77 0.21 26.16
N PHE A 440 21.36 -0.96 26.11
CA PHE A 440 21.61 -1.68 24.89
C PHE A 440 20.51 -2.71 24.60
N ILE A 441 20.35 -3.67 25.54
CA ILE A 441 19.29 -4.66 25.50
C ILE A 441 18.53 -4.60 26.83
N LYS A 442 17.22 -4.57 26.76
CA LYS A 442 16.31 -4.66 27.90
C LYS A 442 15.46 -5.92 27.73
N CYS A 443 15.45 -6.79 28.73
CA CYS A 443 14.53 -7.91 28.83
C CYS A 443 13.68 -7.73 30.08
N ASP A 444 12.39 -7.94 29.98
CA ASP A 444 11.53 -8.05 31.17
C ASP A 444 11.54 -9.45 31.78
N GLU A 445 10.85 -9.63 32.89
CA GLU A 445 10.69 -10.93 33.53
C GLU A 445 9.84 -11.85 32.67
N GLY A 446 10.41 -12.91 32.14
CA GLY A 446 9.74 -13.87 31.26
C GLY A 446 10.11 -13.77 29.77
N SER A 447 10.82 -12.72 29.39
CA SER A 447 11.39 -12.61 28.03
C SER A 447 12.84 -13.10 27.99
N THR A 448 13.25 -13.71 26.88
CA THR A 448 14.59 -14.33 26.74
C THR A 448 15.27 -13.96 25.44
N ALA A 449 16.59 -13.73 25.53
CA ALA A 449 17.50 -13.74 24.40
C ALA A 449 18.51 -14.87 24.63
N GLU A 450 18.42 -15.88 23.79
CA GLU A 450 19.36 -17.03 23.85
C GLU A 450 20.59 -16.74 22.96
N ASN A 451 21.55 -17.57 22.86
CA ASN A 451 22.68 -17.53 21.92
C ASN A 451 23.08 -16.11 21.45
N LEU A 452 23.42 -15.25 22.41
CA LEU A 452 23.71 -13.83 22.15
C LEU A 452 25.16 -13.64 21.65
N THR A 453 25.30 -13.00 20.49
CA THR A 453 26.59 -12.50 19.97
C THR A 453 26.55 -10.98 19.86
N VAL A 454 27.50 -10.29 20.45
CA VAL A 454 27.64 -8.83 20.40
C VAL A 454 29.04 -8.42 20.00
N ASN A 455 29.17 -7.65 18.91
CA ASN A 455 30.45 -7.17 18.42
C ASN A 455 30.38 -5.69 18.03
N ALA A 456 31.44 -4.94 18.33
CA ALA A 456 31.63 -3.56 17.89
C ALA A 456 30.42 -2.64 18.18
N VAL A 457 30.01 -2.57 19.45
CA VAL A 457 28.92 -1.68 19.89
C VAL A 457 29.51 -0.50 20.67
N THR A 458 29.10 0.72 20.28
CA THR A 458 29.50 1.95 20.95
C THR A 458 28.24 2.78 21.29
N ILE A 459 28.07 3.04 22.59
CA ILE A 459 27.05 3.97 23.07
C ILE A 459 27.76 5.19 23.65
N LYS A 460 27.57 6.34 23.04
CA LYS A 460 28.08 7.63 23.54
C LYS A 460 27.07 8.24 24.50
N LYS A 461 27.55 8.69 25.63
CA LYS A 461 26.75 9.38 26.66
C LYS A 461 26.37 10.79 26.21
#